data_c800c20776c65296df4c029cb7da81b8
#
_entry.id   c800c20776c65296df4c029cb7da81b8
#
_cell.length_a   1.000
_cell.length_b   1.000
_cell.length_c   1.000
_cell.angle_alpha   90.00
_cell.angle_beta   90.00
_cell.angle_gamma   90.00
#
_symmetry.space_group_name_H-M   'P 1'
#
loop_
_entity.id
_entity.type
_entity.pdbx_description
1 polymer ?
#
loop_
_entity_poly.entity_id
_entity_poly.type
_entity_poly.pdbx_seq_one_letter_code
_entity_poly.pdbx_strand_id
1 'polypeptide(L)'
;ESLRDARAEEWLPDYAARVDAAPAEIQGILQLHLAHVYKRQSESWRWGGRKPTKLSDGAATNLPPWSAERIDATLESVFQKVLARAEDLRTCRVEDWSVLVDKGHLPTSYRPTLFDVAVHDMLDFYGRTIPDKTLEKGCRLLDQRMAFHRTDATLDALADAELARIRDLHAFEHVPS
;
A
#
# COMPACT_ATOMS: atom_id res chain seq x y z
N GLU A 1 12.33 18.87 16.08
CA GLU A 1 11.80 19.08 14.71
C GLU A 1 11.20 17.76 14.24
N SER A 2 9.90 17.72 14.05
CA SER A 2 9.19 16.49 13.68
C SER A 2 9.56 16.15 12.23
N LEU A 3 9.79 14.87 11.91
CA LEU A 3 9.90 14.35 10.54
C LEU A 3 8.72 14.77 9.62
N ARG A 4 7.65 15.32 10.20
CA ARG A 4 6.51 15.90 9.48
C ARG A 4 6.85 17.18 8.69
N ASP A 5 7.92 17.88 9.06
CA ASP A 5 8.29 19.17 8.45
C ASP A 5 9.39 19.00 7.38
N ALA A 6 10.09 17.85 7.36
CA ALA A 6 11.02 17.53 6.28
C ALA A 6 10.21 17.17 5.02
N ARG A 7 10.56 17.74 3.88
CA ARG A 7 9.94 17.39 2.60
C ARG A 7 10.21 15.92 2.33
N ALA A 8 9.15 15.13 2.16
CA ALA A 8 9.27 13.69 1.92
C ALA A 8 10.21 13.36 0.74
N GLU A 9 10.26 14.24 -0.23
CA GLU A 9 11.14 14.19 -1.42
C GLU A 9 12.64 14.12 -1.07
N GLU A 10 13.03 14.66 0.09
CA GLU A 10 14.43 14.74 0.51
C GLU A 10 14.92 13.44 1.16
N TRP A 11 14.09 12.78 1.93
CA TRP A 11 14.49 11.61 2.73
C TRP A 11 13.95 10.27 2.21
N LEU A 12 12.83 10.27 1.46
CA LEU A 12 12.15 9.06 1.04
C LEU A 12 13.00 8.17 0.10
N PRO A 13 13.80 8.72 -0.84
CA PRO A 13 14.73 7.92 -1.65
C PRO A 13 15.80 7.19 -0.82
N ASP A 14 16.37 7.86 0.19
CA ASP A 14 17.34 7.23 1.09
C ASP A 14 16.70 6.15 1.95
N TYR A 15 15.49 6.40 2.46
CA TYR A 15 14.72 5.39 3.18
C TYR A 15 14.41 4.17 2.30
N ALA A 16 13.97 4.36 1.06
CA ALA A 16 13.70 3.28 0.13
C ALA A 16 14.96 2.43 -0.14
N ALA A 17 16.13 3.08 -0.34
CA ALA A 17 17.40 2.38 -0.53
C ALA A 17 17.80 1.54 0.71
N ARG A 18 17.55 2.05 1.92
CA ARG A 18 17.78 1.30 3.16
C ARG A 18 16.84 0.10 3.31
N VAL A 19 15.59 0.26 2.92
CA VAL A 19 14.62 -0.85 2.91
C VAL A 19 15.05 -1.94 1.92
N ASP A 20 15.51 -1.57 0.73
CA ASP A 20 15.99 -2.52 -0.26
C ASP A 20 17.28 -3.24 0.17
N ALA A 21 18.10 -2.61 1.00
CA ALA A 21 19.33 -3.20 1.58
C ALA A 21 19.09 -3.94 2.91
N ALA A 22 17.87 -3.97 3.42
CA ALA A 22 17.55 -4.60 4.71
C ALA A 22 17.69 -6.13 4.64
N PRO A 23 17.95 -6.80 5.79
CA PRO A 23 17.96 -8.26 5.89
C PRO A 23 16.65 -8.87 5.38
N ALA A 24 16.76 -10.03 4.72
CA ALA A 24 15.62 -10.69 4.07
C ALA A 24 14.45 -10.96 5.04
N GLU A 25 14.76 -11.26 6.32
CA GLU A 25 13.80 -11.60 7.37
C GLU A 25 12.83 -10.47 7.72
N ILE A 26 13.27 -9.23 7.59
CA ILE A 26 12.45 -8.04 7.90
C ILE A 26 12.10 -7.20 6.67
N GLN A 27 12.67 -7.53 5.52
CA GLN A 27 12.54 -6.73 4.30
C GLN A 27 11.08 -6.59 3.86
N GLY A 28 10.29 -7.66 3.91
CA GLY A 28 8.87 -7.62 3.55
C GLY A 28 8.06 -6.65 4.42
N ILE A 29 8.35 -6.61 5.71
CA ILE A 29 7.70 -5.72 6.68
C ILE A 29 8.09 -4.27 6.42
N LEU A 30 9.37 -4.01 6.18
CA LEU A 30 9.87 -2.68 5.87
C LEU A 30 9.35 -2.19 4.51
N GLN A 31 9.19 -3.07 3.52
CA GLN A 31 8.56 -2.75 2.24
C GLN A 31 7.08 -2.40 2.41
N LEU A 32 6.35 -3.12 3.27
CA LEU A 32 4.97 -2.76 3.60
C LEU A 32 4.89 -1.38 4.28
N HIS A 33 5.77 -1.10 5.23
CA HIS A 33 5.84 0.23 5.85
C HIS A 33 6.20 1.32 4.82
N LEU A 34 7.14 1.05 3.91
CA LEU A 34 7.49 1.97 2.83
C LEU A 34 6.28 2.23 1.91
N ALA A 35 5.49 1.20 1.59
CA ALA A 35 4.25 1.36 0.83
C ALA A 35 3.25 2.28 1.54
N HIS A 36 3.08 2.14 2.86
CA HIS A 36 2.25 3.05 3.67
C HIS A 36 2.72 4.50 3.59
N VAL A 37 4.04 4.73 3.62
CA VAL A 37 4.62 6.08 3.51
C VAL A 37 4.33 6.67 2.14
N TYR A 38 4.54 5.92 1.06
CA TYR A 38 4.22 6.38 -0.31
C TYR A 38 2.72 6.63 -0.50
N LYS A 39 1.86 5.76 0.04
CA LYS A 39 0.41 5.92 -0.02
C LYS A 39 -0.05 7.22 0.64
N ARG A 40 0.41 7.49 1.86
CA ARG A 40 0.12 8.76 2.57
C ARG A 40 0.63 9.97 1.79
N GLN A 41 1.80 9.85 1.18
CA GLN A 41 2.35 10.92 0.36
C GLN A 41 1.50 11.18 -0.88
N SER A 42 1.09 10.13 -1.60
CA SER A 42 0.18 10.22 -2.75
C SER A 42 -1.14 10.90 -2.37
N GLU A 43 -1.73 10.52 -1.24
CA GLU A 43 -2.95 11.13 -0.71
C GLU A 43 -2.75 12.62 -0.40
N SER A 44 -1.69 12.97 0.32
CA SER A 44 -1.36 14.35 0.65
C SER A 44 -1.20 15.24 -0.59
N TRP A 45 -0.61 14.72 -1.66
CA TRP A 45 -0.44 15.45 -2.92
C TRP A 45 -1.76 15.66 -3.65
N ARG A 46 -2.62 14.63 -3.71
CA ARG A 46 -3.93 14.71 -4.37
C ARG A 46 -4.87 15.70 -3.68
N TRP A 47 -4.88 15.73 -2.35
CA TRP A 47 -5.77 16.60 -1.57
C TRP A 47 -5.18 17.99 -1.31
N GLY A 48 -3.86 18.14 -1.30
CA GLY A 48 -3.18 19.38 -0.94
C GLY A 48 -3.17 20.46 -2.04
N GLY A 49 -3.69 20.19 -3.23
CA GLY A 49 -3.73 21.15 -4.34
C GLY A 49 -2.37 21.73 -4.71
N ARG A 50 -1.28 21.12 -4.29
CA ARG A 50 0.09 21.57 -4.62
C ARG A 50 0.33 21.36 -6.11
N LYS A 51 0.24 22.43 -6.87
CA LYS A 51 0.81 22.47 -8.21
C LYS A 51 2.29 22.13 -8.09
N PRO A 52 2.85 21.30 -9.00
CA PRO A 52 4.28 21.02 -8.99
C PRO A 52 5.02 22.36 -8.96
N THR A 53 5.81 22.57 -7.94
CA THR A 53 6.65 23.77 -7.85
C THR A 53 7.61 23.67 -9.04
N LYS A 54 7.47 24.55 -10.04
CA LYS A 54 8.50 24.71 -11.05
C LYS A 54 9.76 25.08 -10.27
N LEU A 55 10.70 24.15 -10.19
CA LEU A 55 12.04 24.44 -9.68
C LEU A 55 12.59 25.54 -10.56
N SER A 56 12.93 26.68 -9.94
CA SER A 56 13.61 27.76 -10.62
C SER A 56 14.91 27.22 -11.21
N ASP A 57 15.17 27.54 -12.46
CA ASP A 57 16.39 27.22 -13.16
C ASP A 57 17.60 27.67 -12.31
N GLY A 58 18.32 26.73 -11.72
CA GLY A 58 19.53 27.03 -10.95
C GLY A 58 19.87 26.13 -9.79
N ALA A 59 18.92 25.36 -9.25
CA ALA A 59 19.22 24.35 -8.23
C ALA A 59 19.38 22.99 -8.89
N ALA A 60 20.60 22.57 -9.13
CA ALA A 60 20.95 21.22 -9.58
C ALA A 60 20.69 20.19 -8.46
N THR A 61 19.44 20.04 -8.07
CA THR A 61 18.98 18.84 -7.38
C THR A 61 18.56 17.85 -8.44
N ASN A 62 19.29 16.76 -8.60
CA ASN A 62 19.04 15.65 -9.52
C ASN A 62 17.74 14.87 -9.20
N LEU A 63 16.80 15.46 -8.47
CA LEU A 63 15.50 14.91 -8.17
C LEU A 63 14.49 15.46 -9.16
N PRO A 64 13.96 14.61 -10.06
CA PRO A 64 12.88 15.03 -10.95
C PRO A 64 11.65 15.42 -10.10
N PRO A 65 10.87 16.40 -10.55
CA PRO A 65 9.66 16.80 -9.82
C PRO A 65 8.77 15.58 -9.62
N TRP A 66 8.34 15.35 -8.39
CA TRP A 66 7.43 14.26 -8.04
C TRP A 66 6.04 14.62 -8.56
N SER A 67 5.59 13.94 -9.61
CA SER A 67 4.20 14.00 -10.04
C SER A 67 3.38 12.93 -9.33
N ALA A 68 2.07 13.11 -9.27
CA ALA A 68 1.15 12.10 -8.71
C ALA A 68 1.32 10.75 -9.44
N GLU A 69 1.44 10.78 -10.76
CA GLU A 69 1.61 9.60 -11.60
C GLU A 69 2.92 8.85 -11.28
N ARG A 70 3.97 9.59 -10.98
CA ARG A 70 5.25 9.00 -10.61
C ARG A 70 5.21 8.36 -9.23
N ILE A 71 4.57 9.03 -8.27
CA ILE A 71 4.37 8.48 -6.93
C ILE A 71 3.54 7.19 -7.02
N ASP A 72 2.46 7.20 -7.80
CA ASP A 72 1.60 6.03 -8.00
C ASP A 72 2.36 4.88 -8.69
N ALA A 73 3.19 5.17 -9.70
CA ALA A 73 4.03 4.16 -10.34
C ALA A 73 5.08 3.58 -9.38
N THR A 74 5.65 4.43 -8.51
CA THR A 74 6.59 3.98 -7.49
C THR A 74 5.89 3.12 -6.45
N LEU A 75 4.72 3.54 -5.98
CA LEU A 75 3.89 2.79 -5.03
C LEU A 75 3.50 1.42 -5.59
N GLU A 76 3.06 1.34 -6.85
CA GLU A 76 2.80 0.07 -7.54
C GLU A 76 4.04 -0.83 -7.52
N SER A 77 5.23 -0.29 -7.83
CA SER A 77 6.49 -1.05 -7.78
C SER A 77 6.79 -1.57 -6.38
N VAL A 78 6.57 -0.76 -5.34
CA VAL A 78 6.76 -1.20 -3.94
C VAL A 78 5.75 -2.28 -3.58
N PHE A 79 4.49 -2.17 -3.98
CA PHE A 79 3.49 -3.22 -3.77
C PHE A 79 3.86 -4.54 -4.43
N GLN A 80 4.46 -4.53 -5.62
CA GLN A 80 4.97 -5.76 -6.25
C GLN A 80 6.08 -6.41 -5.41
N LYS A 81 6.98 -5.62 -4.81
CA LYS A 81 7.99 -6.13 -3.88
C LYS A 81 7.36 -6.74 -2.61
N VAL A 82 6.32 -6.09 -2.07
CA VAL A 82 5.56 -6.62 -0.92
C VAL A 82 4.92 -7.96 -1.26
N LEU A 83 4.28 -8.08 -2.44
CA LEU A 83 3.68 -9.34 -2.90
C LEU A 83 4.70 -10.46 -3.12
N ALA A 84 5.91 -10.12 -3.56
CA ALA A 84 6.99 -11.10 -3.69
C ALA A 84 7.38 -11.72 -2.33
N ARG A 85 6.98 -11.09 -1.21
CA ARG A 85 7.18 -11.56 0.17
C ARG A 85 5.87 -12.00 0.84
N ALA A 86 4.84 -12.31 0.08
CA ALA A 86 3.52 -12.66 0.61
C ALA A 86 3.57 -13.82 1.63
N GLU A 87 4.38 -14.85 1.37
CA GLU A 87 4.52 -16.00 2.28
C GLU A 87 5.08 -15.58 3.64
N ASP A 88 6.09 -14.72 3.66
CA ASP A 88 6.67 -14.20 4.90
C ASP A 88 5.62 -13.39 5.67
N LEU A 89 4.86 -12.52 4.97
CA LEU A 89 3.83 -11.67 5.57
C LEU A 89 2.62 -12.46 6.09
N ARG A 90 2.30 -13.60 5.53
CA ARG A 90 1.25 -14.51 6.02
C ARG A 90 1.55 -15.10 7.39
N THR A 91 2.84 -15.25 7.72
CA THR A 91 3.28 -15.75 9.03
C THR A 91 3.39 -14.67 10.10
N CYS A 92 3.40 -13.40 9.71
CA CYS A 92 3.54 -12.25 10.60
C CYS A 92 2.18 -11.78 11.10
N ARG A 93 1.92 -11.87 12.40
CA ARG A 93 0.68 -11.36 13.02
C ARG A 93 0.72 -9.83 13.07
N VAL A 94 -0.38 -9.19 12.71
CA VAL A 94 -0.47 -7.72 12.70
C VAL A 94 -0.23 -7.11 14.08
N GLU A 95 -0.61 -7.82 15.16
CA GLU A 95 -0.45 -7.36 16.53
C GLU A 95 1.01 -7.13 16.93
N ASP A 96 1.91 -7.98 16.43
CA ASP A 96 3.35 -7.91 16.74
C ASP A 96 4.02 -6.70 16.08
N TRP A 97 3.38 -6.09 15.07
CA TRP A 97 3.92 -5.01 14.26
C TRP A 97 3.11 -3.71 14.31
N SER A 98 2.26 -3.57 15.32
CA SER A 98 1.36 -2.42 15.49
C SER A 98 2.07 -1.06 15.58
N VAL A 99 3.37 -1.02 15.87
CA VAL A 99 4.19 0.20 15.87
C VAL A 99 4.50 0.69 14.45
N LEU A 100 4.59 -0.23 13.47
CA LEU A 100 4.94 0.09 12.08
C LEU A 100 3.73 0.11 11.15
N VAL A 101 2.69 -0.63 11.50
CA VAL A 101 1.54 -0.88 10.64
C VAL A 101 0.26 -0.49 11.34
N ASP A 102 -0.48 0.44 10.74
CA ASP A 102 -1.81 0.81 11.22
C ASP A 102 -2.85 -0.19 10.70
N LYS A 103 -3.41 -0.98 11.58
CA LYS A 103 -4.47 -1.95 11.26
C LYS A 103 -5.86 -1.31 11.09
N GLY A 104 -5.98 -0.02 11.37
CA GLY A 104 -7.28 0.66 11.45
C GLY A 104 -8.07 0.25 12.69
N HIS A 105 -9.39 0.46 12.65
CA HIS A 105 -10.30 0.24 13.79
C HIS A 105 -10.96 -1.14 13.81
N LEU A 106 -10.69 -1.99 12.82
CA LEU A 106 -11.29 -3.33 12.75
C LEU A 106 -10.67 -4.27 13.79
N PRO A 107 -11.46 -5.23 14.31
CA PRO A 107 -10.92 -6.33 15.12
C PRO A 107 -9.80 -7.06 14.36
N THR A 108 -8.77 -7.50 15.07
CA THR A 108 -7.64 -8.22 14.46
C THR A 108 -8.04 -9.53 13.81
N SER A 109 -9.16 -10.15 14.21
CA SER A 109 -9.68 -11.35 13.58
C SER A 109 -10.05 -11.17 12.09
N TYR A 110 -10.38 -9.95 11.66
CA TYR A 110 -10.70 -9.65 10.27
C TYR A 110 -9.44 -9.52 9.39
N ARG A 111 -8.33 -9.05 9.96
CA ARG A 111 -7.03 -8.88 9.28
C ARG A 111 -5.91 -9.34 10.21
N PRO A 112 -5.78 -10.66 10.41
CA PRO A 112 -4.87 -11.19 11.42
C PRO A 112 -3.39 -11.09 11.05
N THR A 113 -3.06 -10.98 9.76
CA THR A 113 -1.68 -11.01 9.26
C THR A 113 -1.28 -9.72 8.55
N LEU A 114 0.02 -9.49 8.40
CA LEU A 114 0.54 -8.39 7.60
C LEU A 114 0.19 -8.54 6.10
N PHE A 115 -0.02 -9.76 5.63
CA PHE A 115 -0.52 -10.02 4.28
C PHE A 115 -1.91 -9.42 4.08
N ASP A 116 -2.81 -9.55 5.07
CA ASP A 116 -4.15 -8.97 5.00
C ASP A 116 -4.14 -7.45 4.91
N VAL A 117 -3.26 -6.83 5.69
CA VAL A 117 -3.06 -5.37 5.66
C VAL A 117 -2.53 -4.95 4.30
N ALA A 118 -1.53 -5.66 3.77
CA ALA A 118 -0.96 -5.38 2.45
C ALA A 118 -2.02 -5.46 1.34
N VAL A 119 -2.82 -6.53 1.32
CA VAL A 119 -3.91 -6.70 0.34
C VAL A 119 -4.93 -5.57 0.46
N HIS A 120 -5.33 -5.20 1.69
CA HIS A 120 -6.27 -4.09 1.90
C HIS A 120 -5.74 -2.76 1.35
N ASP A 121 -4.48 -2.44 1.60
CA ASP A 121 -3.88 -1.20 1.11
C ASP A 121 -3.76 -1.17 -0.42
N MET A 122 -3.44 -2.31 -1.02
CA MET A 122 -3.40 -2.44 -2.47
C MET A 122 -4.78 -2.27 -3.11
N LEU A 123 -5.83 -2.87 -2.51
CA LEU A 123 -7.20 -2.71 -2.98
C LEU A 123 -7.67 -1.26 -2.90
N ASP A 124 -7.38 -0.60 -1.78
CA ASP A 124 -7.70 0.82 -1.60
C ASP A 124 -6.96 1.71 -2.63
N PHE A 125 -5.69 1.40 -2.92
CA PHE A 125 -4.93 2.08 -3.96
C PHE A 125 -5.50 1.84 -5.36
N TYR A 126 -5.82 0.60 -5.71
CA TYR A 126 -6.36 0.24 -7.01
C TYR A 126 -7.76 0.84 -7.25
N GLY A 127 -8.60 0.88 -6.24
CA GLY A 127 -9.92 1.50 -6.32
C GLY A 127 -9.89 3.01 -6.58
N ARG A 128 -8.77 3.67 -6.27
CA ARG A 128 -8.59 5.12 -6.48
C ARG A 128 -7.89 5.48 -7.80
N THR A 129 -7.21 4.51 -8.43
CA THR A 129 -6.40 4.78 -9.63
C THR A 129 -7.22 4.63 -10.92
N ILE A 130 -7.10 3.58 -11.65
CA ILE A 130 -7.82 3.42 -12.94
C ILE A 130 -8.67 2.15 -12.84
N PRO A 131 -10.01 2.27 -12.68
CA PRO A 131 -10.87 1.14 -12.41
C PRO A 131 -10.67 -0.05 -13.37
N ASP A 132 -10.74 0.18 -14.67
CA ASP A 132 -10.72 -0.91 -15.68
C ASP A 132 -9.41 -1.72 -15.72
N LYS A 133 -8.27 -1.07 -15.45
CA LYS A 133 -6.95 -1.74 -15.50
C LYS A 133 -6.56 -2.42 -14.19
N THR A 134 -7.18 -2.03 -13.10
CA THR A 134 -6.81 -2.48 -11.75
C THR A 134 -7.79 -3.50 -11.18
N LEU A 135 -9.00 -3.62 -11.75
CA LEU A 135 -10.01 -4.57 -11.32
C LEU A 135 -9.48 -6.01 -11.30
N GLU A 136 -8.87 -6.46 -12.38
CA GLU A 136 -8.32 -7.82 -12.48
C GLU A 136 -7.24 -8.09 -11.41
N LYS A 137 -6.38 -7.09 -11.15
CA LYS A 137 -5.36 -7.19 -10.08
C LYS A 137 -6.03 -7.28 -8.71
N GLY A 138 -7.04 -6.46 -8.44
CA GLY A 138 -7.80 -6.48 -7.20
C GLY A 138 -8.49 -7.82 -6.97
N CYS A 139 -9.17 -8.35 -7.98
CA CYS A 139 -9.82 -9.66 -7.90
C CYS A 139 -8.81 -10.79 -7.59
N ARG A 140 -7.66 -10.80 -8.26
CA ARG A 140 -6.61 -11.79 -7.98
C ARG A 140 -6.09 -11.72 -6.55
N LEU A 141 -5.92 -10.53 -6.00
CA LEU A 141 -5.49 -10.33 -4.60
C LEU A 141 -6.54 -10.86 -3.62
N LEU A 142 -7.81 -10.59 -3.88
CA LEU A 142 -8.90 -11.11 -3.07
C LEU A 142 -9.00 -12.63 -3.14
N ASP A 143 -8.86 -13.22 -4.34
CA ASP A 143 -8.84 -14.68 -4.50
C ASP A 143 -7.69 -15.32 -3.72
N GLN A 144 -6.50 -14.72 -3.73
CA GLN A 144 -5.34 -15.17 -2.95
C GLN A 144 -5.60 -15.08 -1.43
N ARG A 145 -6.20 -13.97 -0.99
CA ARG A 145 -6.55 -13.77 0.42
C ARG A 145 -7.62 -14.76 0.89
N MET A 146 -8.67 -14.94 0.10
CA MET A 146 -9.72 -15.91 0.38
C MET A 146 -9.17 -17.35 0.43
N ALA A 147 -8.32 -17.72 -0.52
CA ALA A 147 -7.68 -19.02 -0.54
C ALA A 147 -6.82 -19.26 0.71
N PHE A 148 -6.12 -18.24 1.18
CA PHE A 148 -5.31 -18.31 2.40
C PHE A 148 -6.16 -18.57 3.65
N HIS A 149 -7.31 -17.86 3.80
CA HIS A 149 -8.16 -17.97 4.99
C HIS A 149 -9.22 -19.09 4.94
N ARG A 150 -9.25 -19.86 3.85
CA ARG A 150 -10.27 -20.90 3.66
C ARG A 150 -10.21 -22.02 4.70
N THR A 151 -9.05 -22.21 5.33
CA THR A 151 -8.79 -23.25 6.33
C THR A 151 -8.67 -22.71 7.75
N ASP A 152 -8.94 -21.43 7.96
CA ASP A 152 -8.88 -20.82 9.29
C ASP A 152 -9.95 -21.41 10.22
N ALA A 153 -9.62 -21.41 11.52
CA ALA A 153 -10.58 -21.87 12.54
C ALA A 153 -11.79 -20.94 12.69
N THR A 154 -11.65 -19.67 12.32
CA THR A 154 -12.73 -18.67 12.31
C THR A 154 -12.94 -18.15 10.89
N LEU A 155 -14.18 -17.76 10.57
CA LEU A 155 -14.53 -17.24 9.25
C LEU A 155 -14.37 -15.73 9.12
N ASP A 156 -13.87 -15.05 10.13
CA ASP A 156 -13.84 -13.57 10.19
C ASP A 156 -13.04 -12.97 9.03
N ALA A 157 -11.83 -13.45 8.81
CA ALA A 157 -10.95 -12.95 7.74
C ALA A 157 -11.46 -13.32 6.35
N LEU A 158 -12.06 -14.49 6.20
CA LEU A 158 -12.71 -14.92 4.96
C LEU A 158 -13.94 -14.05 4.66
N ALA A 159 -14.78 -13.76 5.66
CA ALA A 159 -15.94 -12.90 5.52
C ALA A 159 -15.55 -11.45 5.15
N ASP A 160 -14.48 -10.90 5.75
CA ASP A 160 -13.97 -9.57 5.38
C ASP A 160 -13.49 -9.54 3.91
N ALA A 161 -12.83 -10.61 3.45
CA ALA A 161 -12.39 -10.72 2.07
C ALA A 161 -13.56 -10.80 1.07
N GLU A 162 -14.60 -11.57 1.39
CA GLU A 162 -15.82 -11.68 0.56
C GLU A 162 -16.60 -10.37 0.53
N LEU A 163 -16.74 -9.68 1.66
CA LEU A 163 -17.38 -8.36 1.71
C LEU A 163 -16.59 -7.32 0.89
N ALA A 164 -15.26 -7.35 0.96
CA ALA A 164 -14.41 -6.49 0.13
C ALA A 164 -14.65 -6.77 -1.36
N ARG A 165 -14.72 -8.04 -1.75
CA ARG A 165 -14.98 -8.46 -3.13
C ARG A 165 -16.33 -7.93 -3.64
N ILE A 166 -17.40 -8.10 -2.85
CA ILE A 166 -18.74 -7.60 -3.22
C ILE A 166 -18.72 -6.09 -3.38
N ARG A 167 -18.13 -5.37 -2.43
CA ARG A 167 -18.03 -3.91 -2.46
C ARG A 167 -17.26 -3.41 -3.69
N ASP A 168 -16.12 -4.03 -3.99
CA ASP A 168 -15.26 -3.59 -5.07
C ASP A 168 -15.90 -3.92 -6.43
N LEU A 169 -16.55 -5.06 -6.59
CA LEU A 169 -17.33 -5.38 -7.81
C LEU A 169 -18.45 -4.37 -8.04
N HIS A 170 -19.22 -4.00 -7.00
CA HIS A 170 -20.26 -2.98 -7.12
C HIS A 170 -19.71 -1.59 -7.48
N ALA A 171 -18.55 -1.21 -6.98
CA ALA A 171 -17.93 0.06 -7.31
C ALA A 171 -17.58 0.15 -8.81
N PHE A 172 -17.26 -0.96 -9.45
CA PHE A 172 -16.93 -1.03 -10.89
C PHE A 172 -18.17 -1.03 -11.80
N GLU A 173 -19.30 -1.56 -11.35
CA GLU A 173 -20.55 -1.55 -12.12
C GLU A 173 -21.16 -0.15 -12.30
N HIS A 174 -20.73 0.82 -11.48
CA HIS A 174 -21.27 2.18 -11.43
C HIS A 174 -20.35 3.25 -11.99
N VAL A 175 -19.31 2.89 -12.74
CA VAL A 175 -18.49 3.87 -13.47
C VAL A 175 -19.28 4.30 -14.70
N PRO A 176 -19.73 5.57 -14.79
CA PRO A 176 -20.39 6.08 -16.00
C PRO A 176 -19.41 6.03 -17.16
N SER A 177 -19.83 5.40 -18.26
CA SER A 177 -19.13 5.34 -19.55
C SER A 177 -18.96 6.73 -20.16
#